data_4dcceae368c08c21be3afe91864383ee
#
_entry.id   4dcceae368c08c21be3afe91864383ee
#
_cell.length_a   1.000
_cell.length_b   1.000
_cell.length_c   1.000
_cell.angle_alpha   90.00
_cell.angle_beta   90.00
_cell.angle_gamma   90.00
#
_symmetry.space_group_name_H-M   'P 1'
#
loop_
_entity.id
_entity.type
_entity.pdbx_description
1 polymer ?
#
loop_
_entity_poly.entity_id
_entity_poly.type
_entity_poly.pdbx_seq_one_letter_code
_entity_poly.pdbx_strand_id
1 'polypeptide(L)'
;MIVRERRSRPAPFLDRMRSPAPRWVRPFLALEWVWEWIAFPLSNWAFLEVLEYLGSFSVLVAVILYFSESGDRIKQRHYQAWQVINTAQGKGGSGGRIEALQELNADHVPLVGVDVSSAFLQGIRLRNADLLRSNFSAADLRKGDLNGCNFMLANLGSANFRGAQLDHASFVQADLRNADLNGAGLAGADLAGTMLDDADMRGTDLSNIQWKSLRSITGANLAGAKNAPAEFIDWAMKNGAVNRPDADQ
;
A
#
# COMPACT_ATOMS: atom_id res chain seq x y z
N MET A 1 24.61 -12.79 35.48
CA MET A 1 24.60 -14.07 36.21
C MET A 1 24.06 -13.76 37.61
N ILE A 2 22.75 -14.01 37.85
CA ILE A 2 22.14 -13.78 39.17
C ILE A 2 22.48 -15.02 40.00
N VAL A 3 23.44 -14.86 40.95
CA VAL A 3 23.77 -15.93 41.89
C VAL A 3 22.58 -16.07 42.82
N ARG A 4 21.76 -17.10 42.60
CA ARG A 4 20.68 -17.44 43.51
C ARG A 4 21.25 -18.02 44.80
N GLU A 5 21.18 -17.28 45.91
CA GLU A 5 21.53 -17.81 47.21
C GLU A 5 20.67 -19.03 47.54
N ARG A 6 21.31 -20.19 47.76
CA ARG A 6 20.62 -21.40 48.22
C ARG A 6 20.03 -21.14 49.60
N ARG A 7 18.71 -21.24 49.70
CA ARG A 7 18.00 -21.08 51.00
C ARG A 7 18.38 -22.21 51.96
N SER A 8 18.66 -21.85 53.18
CA SER A 8 18.83 -22.82 54.25
C SER A 8 17.50 -23.54 54.56
N ARG A 9 17.60 -24.74 55.11
CA ARG A 9 16.42 -25.53 55.50
C ARG A 9 15.61 -24.74 56.51
N PRO A 10 14.26 -24.64 56.36
CA PRO A 10 13.39 -23.95 57.31
C PRO A 10 13.45 -24.58 58.69
N ALA A 11 13.32 -23.74 59.71
CA ALA A 11 13.32 -24.20 61.10
C ALA A 11 12.07 -25.09 61.38
N PRO A 12 12.16 -26.06 62.32
CA PRO A 12 11.01 -26.86 62.72
C PRO A 12 9.85 -26.01 63.20
N PHE A 13 8.62 -26.42 62.89
CA PHE A 13 7.39 -25.69 63.21
C PHE A 13 7.26 -25.30 64.68
N LEU A 14 7.65 -26.22 65.61
CA LEU A 14 7.58 -26.00 67.05
C LEU A 14 8.50 -24.89 67.56
N ASP A 15 9.68 -24.73 66.94
CA ASP A 15 10.64 -23.70 67.34
C ASP A 15 10.14 -22.30 66.91
N ARG A 16 9.44 -22.20 65.80
CA ARG A 16 8.88 -20.96 65.32
C ARG A 16 7.62 -20.53 66.12
N MET A 17 6.85 -21.47 66.58
CA MET A 17 5.65 -21.23 67.44
C MET A 17 5.99 -20.85 68.89
N ARG A 18 7.23 -21.09 69.32
CA ARG A 18 7.77 -20.65 70.62
C ARG A 18 8.17 -19.17 70.65
N SER A 19 8.13 -18.48 69.51
CA SER A 19 8.43 -17.06 69.49
C SER A 19 7.48 -16.23 70.35
N PRO A 20 7.90 -15.12 70.95
CA PRO A 20 7.09 -14.28 71.87
C PRO A 20 6.01 -13.44 71.11
N ALA A 21 5.53 -13.93 69.99
CA ALA A 21 4.56 -13.24 69.19
C ALA A 21 3.13 -13.27 69.74
N PRO A 22 2.33 -12.21 69.64
CA PRO A 22 0.93 -12.17 70.05
C PRO A 22 0.10 -13.32 69.43
N ARG A 23 -0.90 -13.83 70.15
CA ARG A 23 -1.71 -14.99 69.71
C ARG A 23 -2.37 -14.80 68.33
N TRP A 24 -2.73 -13.56 67.95
CA TRP A 24 -3.35 -13.27 66.67
C TRP A 24 -2.38 -13.35 65.47
N VAL A 25 -1.06 -13.32 65.69
CA VAL A 25 -0.04 -13.42 64.64
C VAL A 25 0.30 -14.89 64.29
N ARG A 26 -0.02 -15.82 65.21
CA ARG A 26 0.33 -17.24 65.04
C ARG A 26 -0.19 -17.89 63.76
N PRO A 27 -1.43 -17.62 63.26
CA PRO A 27 -1.85 -18.18 61.98
C PRO A 27 -1.01 -17.69 60.79
N PHE A 28 -0.53 -16.44 60.84
CA PHE A 28 0.33 -15.87 59.77
C PHE A 28 1.72 -16.53 59.81
N LEU A 29 2.28 -16.79 60.99
CA LEU A 29 3.55 -17.49 61.14
C LEU A 29 3.46 -18.94 60.66
N ALA A 30 2.34 -19.59 60.82
CA ALA A 30 2.08 -20.93 60.30
C ALA A 30 2.03 -20.94 58.78
N LEU A 31 1.32 -19.96 58.15
CA LEU A 31 1.28 -19.78 56.70
C LEU A 31 2.67 -19.48 56.14
N GLU A 32 3.42 -18.61 56.78
CA GLU A 32 4.79 -18.27 56.38
C GLU A 32 5.70 -19.48 56.39
N TRP A 33 5.62 -20.31 57.49
CA TRP A 33 6.34 -21.54 57.61
C TRP A 33 5.99 -22.53 56.47
N VAL A 34 4.72 -22.69 56.13
CA VAL A 34 4.30 -23.53 54.98
C VAL A 34 4.93 -23.04 53.69
N TRP A 35 4.89 -21.71 53.45
CA TRP A 35 5.55 -21.13 52.28
C TRP A 35 7.03 -21.34 52.22
N GLU A 36 7.74 -21.24 53.33
CA GLU A 36 9.18 -21.53 53.41
C GLU A 36 9.49 -22.99 53.06
N TRP A 37 8.65 -23.94 53.55
CA TRP A 37 8.82 -25.36 53.22
C TRP A 37 8.48 -25.67 51.76
N ILE A 38 7.57 -25.00 51.14
CA ILE A 38 7.32 -25.12 49.71
C ILE A 38 8.44 -24.47 48.93
N ALA A 39 8.91 -23.30 49.34
CA ALA A 39 9.95 -22.55 48.66
C ALA A 39 11.35 -23.20 48.74
N PHE A 40 11.61 -23.97 49.83
CA PHE A 40 12.93 -24.63 50.02
C PHE A 40 13.25 -25.67 48.94
N PRO A 41 12.43 -26.70 48.67
CA PRO A 41 12.67 -27.63 47.57
C PRO A 41 12.69 -26.94 46.23
N LEU A 42 11.76 -25.97 46.00
CA LEU A 42 11.68 -25.23 44.73
C LEU A 42 12.95 -24.40 44.50
N SER A 43 13.51 -23.74 45.52
CA SER A 43 14.73 -22.94 45.40
C SER A 43 16.00 -23.75 45.15
N ASN A 44 16.02 -25.03 45.58
CA ASN A 44 17.14 -25.95 45.44
C ASN A 44 16.94 -26.95 44.28
N TRP A 45 15.86 -26.86 43.54
CA TRP A 45 15.55 -27.79 42.47
C TRP A 45 16.21 -27.33 41.15
N ALA A 46 17.23 -28.05 40.71
CA ALA A 46 17.96 -27.78 39.47
C ALA A 46 17.07 -27.72 38.24
N PHE A 47 15.90 -28.39 38.29
CA PHE A 47 14.91 -28.32 37.21
C PHE A 47 14.34 -26.89 36.98
N LEU A 48 14.22 -26.08 38.03
CA LEU A 48 13.76 -24.69 37.87
C LEU A 48 14.79 -23.82 37.16
N GLU A 49 16.08 -24.08 37.35
CA GLU A 49 17.12 -23.40 36.57
C GLU A 49 17.01 -23.75 35.08
N VAL A 50 16.79 -25.04 34.79
CA VAL A 50 16.58 -25.50 33.40
C VAL A 50 15.29 -24.87 32.80
N LEU A 51 14.23 -24.76 33.57
CA LEU A 51 12.96 -24.13 33.15
C LEU A 51 13.13 -22.62 32.84
N GLU A 52 13.94 -21.93 33.65
CA GLU A 52 14.23 -20.50 33.42
C GLU A 52 15.03 -20.29 32.10
N TYR A 53 16.01 -21.14 31.83
CA TYR A 53 16.76 -21.14 30.57
C TYR A 53 15.87 -21.54 29.40
N LEU A 54 14.99 -22.54 29.54
CA LEU A 54 14.03 -22.95 28.51
C LEU A 54 13.03 -21.83 28.21
N GLY A 55 12.55 -21.13 29.27
CA GLY A 55 11.67 -19.98 29.11
C GLY A 55 12.32 -18.85 28.30
N SER A 56 13.55 -18.49 28.63
CA SER A 56 14.31 -17.46 27.91
C SER A 56 14.61 -17.89 26.48
N PHE A 57 14.96 -19.16 26.28
CA PHE A 57 15.22 -19.72 24.96
C PHE A 57 13.95 -19.77 24.09
N SER A 58 12.79 -20.12 24.67
CA SER A 58 11.52 -20.14 23.93
C SER A 58 11.11 -18.76 23.45
N VAL A 59 11.35 -17.71 24.23
CA VAL A 59 11.12 -16.32 23.80
C VAL A 59 12.04 -15.95 22.64
N LEU A 60 13.30 -16.31 22.70
CA LEU A 60 14.25 -16.07 21.63
C LEU A 60 13.81 -16.77 20.34
N VAL A 61 13.43 -18.06 20.43
CA VAL A 61 12.92 -18.84 19.29
C VAL A 61 11.65 -18.21 18.74
N ALA A 62 10.71 -17.79 19.59
CA ALA A 62 9.49 -17.11 19.15
C ALA A 62 9.77 -15.82 18.40
N VAL A 63 10.74 -15.02 18.87
CA VAL A 63 11.17 -13.79 18.18
C VAL A 63 11.79 -14.11 16.83
N ILE A 64 12.67 -15.12 16.73
CA ILE A 64 13.28 -15.53 15.47
C ILE A 64 12.20 -16.02 14.48
N LEU A 65 11.27 -16.85 14.93
CA LEU A 65 10.15 -17.34 14.11
C LEU A 65 9.25 -16.18 13.64
N TYR A 66 8.94 -15.24 14.52
CA TYR A 66 8.13 -14.04 14.18
C TYR A 66 8.78 -13.24 13.03
N PHE A 67 10.09 -13.01 13.08
CA PHE A 67 10.77 -12.29 11.99
C PHE A 67 10.94 -13.15 10.74
N SER A 68 11.14 -14.46 10.87
CA SER A 68 11.21 -15.40 9.75
C SER A 68 9.89 -15.45 8.95
N GLU A 69 8.74 -15.44 9.64
CA GLU A 69 7.43 -15.46 8.99
C GLU A 69 6.99 -14.11 8.39
N SER A 70 7.68 -13.01 8.72
CA SER A 70 7.30 -11.68 8.24
C SER A 70 7.30 -11.59 6.72
N GLY A 71 8.30 -12.18 6.05
CA GLY A 71 8.40 -12.23 4.60
C GLY A 71 7.28 -13.01 3.92
N ASP A 72 6.84 -14.09 4.53
CA ASP A 72 5.76 -14.92 3.97
C ASP A 72 4.39 -14.26 4.13
N ARG A 73 4.18 -13.51 5.21
CA ARG A 73 2.97 -12.68 5.40
C ARG A 73 2.84 -11.58 4.33
N ILE A 74 3.95 -10.93 3.95
CA ILE A 74 3.96 -9.92 2.87
C ILE A 74 3.60 -10.58 1.54
N LYS A 75 4.25 -11.69 1.18
CA LYS A 75 3.93 -12.43 -0.04
C LYS A 75 2.46 -12.87 -0.09
N GLN A 76 1.93 -13.33 1.03
CA GLN A 76 0.53 -13.76 1.12
C GLN A 76 -0.44 -12.60 0.91
N ARG A 77 -0.15 -11.41 1.46
CA ARG A 77 -0.93 -10.18 1.21
C ARG A 77 -0.89 -9.79 -0.27
N HIS A 78 0.29 -9.76 -0.89
CA HIS A 78 0.41 -9.49 -2.33
C HIS A 78 -0.38 -10.50 -3.17
N TYR A 79 -0.32 -11.79 -2.82
CA TYR A 79 -1.10 -12.80 -3.51
C TYR A 79 -2.61 -12.56 -3.40
N GLN A 80 -3.09 -12.20 -2.20
CA GLN A 80 -4.50 -11.84 -1.98
C GLN A 80 -4.90 -10.59 -2.77
N ALA A 81 -4.05 -9.55 -2.79
CA ALA A 81 -4.28 -8.34 -3.58
C ALA A 81 -4.40 -8.67 -5.08
N TRP A 82 -3.49 -9.48 -5.62
CA TRP A 82 -3.58 -9.94 -7.01
C TRP A 82 -4.82 -10.80 -7.28
N GLN A 83 -5.25 -11.64 -6.34
CA GLN A 83 -6.50 -12.38 -6.48
C GLN A 83 -7.71 -11.43 -6.60
N VAL A 84 -7.79 -10.39 -5.76
CA VAL A 84 -8.86 -9.38 -5.82
C VAL A 84 -8.89 -8.70 -7.18
N ILE A 85 -7.74 -8.26 -7.69
CA ILE A 85 -7.63 -7.62 -9.00
C ILE A 85 -8.12 -8.55 -10.10
N ASN A 86 -7.62 -9.78 -10.15
CA ASN A 86 -7.91 -10.73 -11.23
C ASN A 86 -9.35 -11.28 -11.20
N THR A 87 -9.92 -11.51 -10.01
CA THR A 87 -11.30 -12.04 -9.90
C THR A 87 -12.36 -11.00 -10.21
N ALA A 88 -12.02 -9.72 -10.07
CA ALA A 88 -12.90 -8.60 -10.40
C ALA A 88 -12.78 -8.14 -11.87
N GLN A 89 -11.90 -8.75 -12.65
CA GLN A 89 -11.69 -8.40 -14.06
C GLN A 89 -12.99 -8.52 -14.87
N GLY A 90 -13.29 -7.51 -15.69
CA GLY A 90 -14.50 -7.45 -16.50
C GLY A 90 -15.82 -7.23 -15.73
N LYS A 91 -15.76 -7.05 -14.40
CA LYS A 91 -16.93 -6.71 -13.58
C LYS A 91 -16.91 -5.24 -13.23
N GLY A 92 -18.06 -4.56 -13.38
CA GLY A 92 -18.24 -3.18 -12.92
C GLY A 92 -18.06 -3.10 -11.39
N GLY A 93 -17.68 -1.90 -10.90
CA GLY A 93 -17.43 -1.64 -9.49
C GLY A 93 -15.94 -1.65 -9.10
N SER A 94 -15.63 -1.19 -7.89
CA SER A 94 -14.25 -1.23 -7.38
C SER A 94 -13.88 -2.63 -6.90
N GLY A 95 -14.80 -3.34 -6.26
CA GLY A 95 -14.61 -4.73 -5.80
C GLY A 95 -13.37 -4.93 -4.90
N GLY A 96 -12.89 -3.88 -4.19
CA GLY A 96 -11.65 -3.91 -3.43
C GLY A 96 -10.38 -3.67 -4.27
N ARG A 97 -10.54 -3.37 -5.58
CA ARG A 97 -9.38 -3.15 -6.48
C ARG A 97 -8.59 -1.90 -6.12
N ILE A 98 -9.26 -0.85 -5.62
CA ILE A 98 -8.56 0.39 -5.22
C ILE A 98 -7.57 0.07 -4.11
N GLU A 99 -8.03 -0.59 -3.06
CA GLU A 99 -7.22 -0.98 -1.90
C GLU A 99 -6.08 -1.91 -2.32
N ALA A 100 -6.38 -2.93 -3.13
CA ALA A 100 -5.40 -3.91 -3.60
C ALA A 100 -4.30 -3.27 -4.46
N LEU A 101 -4.66 -2.39 -5.41
CA LEU A 101 -3.69 -1.68 -6.25
C LEU A 101 -2.82 -0.71 -5.42
N GLN A 102 -3.44 0.02 -4.48
CA GLN A 102 -2.72 0.95 -3.61
C GLN A 102 -1.77 0.22 -2.65
N GLU A 103 -2.16 -0.93 -2.11
CA GLU A 103 -1.30 -1.78 -1.27
C GLU A 103 -0.08 -2.27 -2.05
N LEU A 104 -0.29 -2.85 -3.24
CA LEU A 104 0.82 -3.29 -4.09
C LEU A 104 1.76 -2.13 -4.46
N ASN A 105 1.20 -0.96 -4.81
CA ASN A 105 2.00 0.22 -5.13
C ASN A 105 2.79 0.75 -3.92
N ALA A 106 2.20 0.76 -2.73
CA ALA A 106 2.87 1.17 -1.50
C ALA A 106 4.06 0.27 -1.15
N ASP A 107 3.93 -1.02 -1.45
CA ASP A 107 5.00 -2.02 -1.28
C ASP A 107 5.95 -2.06 -2.51
N HIS A 108 5.85 -1.08 -3.43
CA HIS A 108 6.66 -0.96 -4.65
C HIS A 108 6.60 -2.19 -5.57
N VAL A 109 5.51 -2.93 -5.55
CA VAL A 109 5.28 -4.05 -6.46
C VAL A 109 4.91 -3.50 -7.84
N PRO A 110 5.65 -3.85 -8.92
CA PRO A 110 5.31 -3.41 -10.26
C PRO A 110 3.91 -3.91 -10.68
N LEU A 111 3.09 -3.01 -11.22
CA LEU A 111 1.75 -3.30 -11.72
C LEU A 111 1.76 -3.53 -13.24
N VAL A 112 2.86 -4.03 -13.76
CA VAL A 112 3.08 -4.27 -15.19
C VAL A 112 2.04 -5.23 -15.76
N GLY A 113 1.38 -4.82 -16.84
CA GLY A 113 0.38 -5.64 -17.52
C GLY A 113 -0.92 -5.86 -16.74
N VAL A 114 -1.15 -5.13 -15.66
CA VAL A 114 -2.41 -5.24 -14.90
C VAL A 114 -3.60 -4.91 -15.79
N ASP A 115 -4.67 -5.71 -15.71
CA ASP A 115 -5.92 -5.45 -16.41
C ASP A 115 -7.02 -5.04 -15.40
N VAL A 116 -7.38 -3.77 -15.46
CA VAL A 116 -8.46 -3.17 -14.69
C VAL A 116 -9.43 -2.42 -15.61
N SER A 117 -9.61 -2.94 -16.82
CA SER A 117 -10.56 -2.39 -17.78
C SER A 117 -11.96 -2.28 -17.18
N SER A 118 -12.67 -1.19 -17.51
CA SER A 118 -14.01 -0.86 -17.01
C SER A 118 -14.13 -0.80 -15.48
N ALA A 119 -13.04 -0.69 -14.74
CA ALA A 119 -13.05 -0.62 -13.29
C ALA A 119 -13.46 0.77 -12.78
N PHE A 120 -14.19 0.80 -11.66
CA PHE A 120 -14.46 2.06 -10.93
C PHE A 120 -13.31 2.33 -9.95
N LEU A 121 -12.39 3.22 -10.34
CA LEU A 121 -11.16 3.56 -9.63
C LEU A 121 -11.11 5.04 -9.25
N GLN A 122 -12.28 5.67 -9.11
CA GLN A 122 -12.36 7.10 -8.79
C GLN A 122 -11.58 7.41 -7.50
N GLY A 123 -10.72 8.44 -7.58
CA GLY A 123 -9.90 8.90 -6.46
C GLY A 123 -8.76 7.96 -6.07
N ILE A 124 -8.41 6.99 -6.90
CA ILE A 124 -7.28 6.08 -6.66
C ILE A 124 -5.97 6.86 -6.52
N ARG A 125 -5.07 6.36 -5.67
CA ARG A 125 -3.74 6.94 -5.44
C ARG A 125 -2.66 5.93 -5.80
N LEU A 126 -2.01 6.17 -6.95
CA LEU A 126 -0.97 5.29 -7.50
C LEU A 126 0.28 6.09 -7.91
N ARG A 127 0.68 7.07 -7.08
CA ARG A 127 1.88 7.87 -7.39
C ARG A 127 3.08 6.98 -7.74
N ASN A 128 3.78 7.35 -8.82
CA ASN A 128 4.99 6.67 -9.32
C ASN A 128 4.80 5.16 -9.58
N ALA A 129 3.57 4.70 -9.80
CA ALA A 129 3.30 3.30 -10.11
C ALA A 129 3.91 2.91 -11.47
N ASP A 130 4.47 1.71 -11.54
CA ASP A 130 4.87 1.10 -12.80
C ASP A 130 3.68 0.35 -13.42
N LEU A 131 3.01 1.02 -14.36
CA LEU A 131 1.82 0.56 -15.08
C LEU A 131 2.15 0.22 -16.56
N LEU A 132 3.39 -0.16 -16.82
CA LEU A 132 3.84 -0.55 -18.14
C LEU A 132 2.93 -1.61 -18.75
N ARG A 133 2.45 -1.40 -19.98
CA ARG A 133 1.56 -2.32 -20.72
C ARG A 133 0.24 -2.67 -20.00
N SER A 134 -0.19 -1.86 -19.04
CA SER A 134 -1.45 -2.09 -18.33
C SER A 134 -2.68 -1.80 -19.23
N ASN A 135 -3.82 -2.36 -18.83
CA ASN A 135 -5.10 -2.13 -19.49
C ASN A 135 -6.06 -1.43 -18.53
N PHE A 136 -6.32 -0.15 -18.76
CA PHE A 136 -7.30 0.69 -18.07
C PHE A 136 -8.42 1.16 -19.03
N SER A 137 -8.62 0.49 -20.14
CA SER A 137 -9.63 0.90 -21.10
C SER A 137 -11.00 1.02 -20.45
N ALA A 138 -11.69 2.12 -20.72
CA ALA A 138 -12.99 2.47 -20.14
C ALA A 138 -13.03 2.50 -18.59
N ALA A 139 -11.89 2.54 -17.90
CA ALA A 139 -11.83 2.66 -16.45
C ALA A 139 -12.20 4.08 -15.99
N ASP A 140 -12.83 4.20 -14.82
CA ASP A 140 -13.14 5.48 -14.18
C ASP A 140 -12.02 5.86 -13.19
N LEU A 141 -11.15 6.76 -13.62
CA LEU A 141 -9.98 7.27 -12.87
C LEU A 141 -10.15 8.73 -12.45
N ARG A 142 -11.41 9.22 -12.42
CA ARG A 142 -11.70 10.61 -12.07
C ARG A 142 -11.08 10.98 -10.73
N LYS A 143 -10.44 12.17 -10.69
CA LYS A 143 -9.79 12.73 -9.50
C LYS A 143 -8.72 11.81 -8.90
N GLY A 144 -8.18 10.86 -9.67
CA GLY A 144 -7.07 10.00 -9.26
C GLY A 144 -5.77 10.77 -9.10
N ASP A 145 -4.91 10.35 -8.17
CA ASP A 145 -3.55 10.82 -8.03
C ASP A 145 -2.60 9.79 -8.68
N LEU A 146 -2.24 10.10 -9.91
CA LEU A 146 -1.44 9.27 -10.82
C LEU A 146 -0.14 9.98 -11.22
N ASN A 147 0.30 10.94 -10.40
CA ASN A 147 1.52 11.69 -10.68
C ASN A 147 2.73 10.76 -10.81
N GLY A 148 3.55 10.99 -11.84
CA GLY A 148 4.76 10.22 -12.10
C GLY A 148 4.54 8.77 -12.50
N CYS A 149 3.31 8.33 -12.79
CA CYS A 149 3.02 6.97 -13.24
C CYS A 149 3.68 6.66 -14.59
N ASN A 150 4.13 5.43 -14.75
CA ASN A 150 4.62 4.90 -16.01
C ASN A 150 3.51 4.15 -16.76
N PHE A 151 2.81 4.83 -17.66
CA PHE A 151 1.79 4.24 -18.55
C PHE A 151 2.36 3.88 -19.94
N MET A 152 3.66 3.64 -20.05
CA MET A 152 4.25 3.27 -21.33
C MET A 152 3.56 2.04 -21.92
N LEU A 153 3.14 2.11 -23.20
CA LEU A 153 2.45 1.05 -23.92
C LEU A 153 1.10 0.63 -23.30
N ALA A 154 0.53 1.42 -22.40
CA ALA A 154 -0.75 1.10 -21.77
C ALA A 154 -1.92 1.34 -22.72
N ASN A 155 -2.98 0.55 -22.55
CA ASN A 155 -4.29 0.79 -23.15
C ASN A 155 -5.16 1.60 -22.20
N LEU A 156 -5.39 2.86 -22.53
CA LEU A 156 -6.17 3.85 -21.78
C LEU A 156 -7.37 4.34 -22.60
N GLY A 157 -7.71 3.63 -23.65
CA GLY A 157 -8.78 4.02 -24.58
C GLY A 157 -10.12 4.18 -23.85
N SER A 158 -10.81 5.29 -24.07
CA SER A 158 -12.08 5.64 -23.42
C SER A 158 -12.02 5.71 -21.88
N ALA A 159 -10.84 5.73 -21.26
CA ALA A 159 -10.71 5.91 -19.82
C ALA A 159 -11.12 7.32 -19.40
N ASN A 160 -11.69 7.45 -18.20
CA ASN A 160 -12.12 8.73 -17.67
C ASN A 160 -11.14 9.26 -16.64
N PHE A 161 -10.36 10.26 -17.00
CA PHE A 161 -9.38 10.95 -16.17
C PHE A 161 -9.83 12.35 -15.73
N ARG A 162 -11.11 12.68 -15.77
CA ARG A 162 -11.57 14.04 -15.41
C ARG A 162 -11.03 14.49 -14.07
N GLY A 163 -10.28 15.61 -14.09
CA GLY A 163 -9.69 16.19 -12.91
C GLY A 163 -8.64 15.31 -12.23
N ALA A 164 -8.10 14.29 -12.90
CA ALA A 164 -6.98 13.47 -12.39
C ALA A 164 -5.68 14.26 -12.39
N GLN A 165 -4.78 13.91 -11.50
CA GLN A 165 -3.41 14.42 -11.44
C GLN A 165 -2.50 13.42 -12.16
N LEU A 166 -1.88 13.84 -13.24
CA LEU A 166 -1.04 13.05 -14.13
C LEU A 166 0.29 13.78 -14.41
N ASP A 167 0.66 14.70 -13.51
CA ASP A 167 1.89 15.48 -13.70
C ASP A 167 3.10 14.53 -13.73
N HIS A 168 4.00 14.78 -14.69
CA HIS A 168 5.19 13.98 -14.93
C HIS A 168 4.93 12.49 -15.27
N ALA A 169 3.70 12.11 -15.60
CA ALA A 169 3.41 10.76 -16.05
C ALA A 169 3.99 10.49 -17.44
N SER A 170 4.42 9.25 -17.67
CA SER A 170 4.88 8.80 -18.99
C SER A 170 3.75 8.07 -19.70
N PHE A 171 3.33 8.61 -20.85
CA PHE A 171 2.37 7.98 -21.77
C PHE A 171 3.03 7.49 -23.05
N VAL A 172 4.33 7.25 -23.01
CA VAL A 172 5.09 6.85 -24.21
C VAL A 172 4.42 5.65 -24.88
N GLN A 173 4.01 5.84 -26.15
CA GLN A 173 3.30 4.84 -26.95
C GLN A 173 1.98 4.34 -26.35
N ALA A 174 1.38 5.05 -25.42
CA ALA A 174 0.07 4.70 -24.86
C ALA A 174 -1.07 5.02 -25.83
N ASP A 175 -2.17 4.30 -25.68
CA ASP A 175 -3.43 4.54 -26.39
C ASP A 175 -4.39 5.30 -25.49
N LEU A 176 -4.60 6.60 -25.76
CA LEU A 176 -5.54 7.50 -25.06
C LEU A 176 -6.73 7.91 -25.96
N ARG A 177 -7.00 7.15 -27.01
CA ARG A 177 -8.11 7.48 -27.91
C ARG A 177 -9.43 7.48 -27.18
N ASN A 178 -10.25 8.50 -27.45
CA ASN A 178 -11.54 8.73 -26.78
C ASN A 178 -11.45 8.90 -25.25
N ALA A 179 -10.28 9.09 -24.67
CA ALA A 179 -10.13 9.31 -23.23
C ALA A 179 -10.69 10.68 -22.83
N ASP A 180 -11.33 10.75 -21.66
CA ASP A 180 -11.79 12.02 -21.07
C ASP A 180 -10.73 12.54 -20.08
N LEU A 181 -9.94 13.50 -20.54
CA LEU A 181 -8.90 14.19 -19.78
C LEU A 181 -9.34 15.58 -19.29
N ASN A 182 -10.64 15.89 -19.36
CA ASN A 182 -11.16 17.22 -19.02
C ASN A 182 -10.70 17.68 -17.63
N GLY A 183 -10.02 18.82 -17.59
CA GLY A 183 -9.49 19.41 -16.36
C GLY A 183 -8.37 18.61 -15.68
N ALA A 184 -7.78 17.62 -16.34
CA ALA A 184 -6.65 16.87 -15.79
C ALA A 184 -5.36 17.71 -15.77
N GLY A 185 -4.47 17.44 -14.81
CA GLY A 185 -3.10 17.95 -14.79
C GLY A 185 -2.19 17.02 -15.59
N LEU A 186 -1.52 17.56 -16.61
CA LEU A 186 -0.54 16.85 -17.44
C LEU A 186 0.81 17.57 -17.46
N ALA A 187 1.08 18.41 -16.46
CA ALA A 187 2.31 19.18 -16.42
C ALA A 187 3.55 18.27 -16.47
N GLY A 188 4.44 18.53 -17.45
CA GLY A 188 5.65 17.72 -17.63
C GLY A 188 5.43 16.30 -18.12
N ALA A 189 4.23 15.91 -18.51
CA ALA A 189 3.94 14.57 -19.03
C ALA A 189 4.68 14.29 -20.35
N ASP A 190 5.09 13.04 -20.55
CA ASP A 190 5.71 12.56 -21.78
C ASP A 190 4.67 11.87 -22.67
N LEU A 191 4.35 12.51 -23.79
CA LEU A 191 3.36 12.06 -24.78
C LEU A 191 4.02 11.48 -26.05
N ALA A 192 5.29 11.07 -26.00
CA ALA A 192 5.98 10.54 -27.17
C ALA A 192 5.31 9.26 -27.69
N GLY A 193 4.91 9.27 -28.97
CA GLY A 193 4.23 8.13 -29.60
C GLY A 193 2.80 7.87 -29.13
N THR A 194 2.24 8.72 -28.27
CA THR A 194 0.86 8.58 -27.75
C THR A 194 -0.18 8.81 -28.85
N MET A 195 -1.29 8.09 -28.80
CA MET A 195 -2.49 8.32 -29.62
C MET A 195 -3.54 9.04 -28.80
N LEU A 196 -3.97 10.22 -29.23
CA LEU A 196 -4.95 11.09 -28.56
C LEU A 196 -6.17 11.38 -29.44
N ASP A 197 -6.42 10.54 -30.46
CA ASP A 197 -7.55 10.80 -31.36
C ASP A 197 -8.86 10.80 -30.58
N ASP A 198 -9.71 11.82 -30.85
CA ASP A 198 -10.99 12.06 -30.20
C ASP A 198 -10.93 12.20 -28.67
N ALA A 199 -9.76 12.44 -28.08
CA ALA A 199 -9.63 12.67 -26.65
C ALA A 199 -10.23 14.03 -26.23
N ASP A 200 -10.89 14.08 -25.09
CA ASP A 200 -11.36 15.34 -24.49
C ASP A 200 -10.28 15.93 -23.58
N MET A 201 -9.52 16.88 -24.07
CA MET A 201 -8.45 17.57 -23.35
C MET A 201 -8.85 18.98 -22.89
N ARG A 202 -10.14 19.27 -22.79
CA ARG A 202 -10.63 20.59 -22.39
C ARG A 202 -10.15 20.94 -20.97
N GLY A 203 -9.64 22.16 -20.83
CA GLY A 203 -9.18 22.66 -19.53
C GLY A 203 -7.98 21.95 -18.92
N THR A 204 -7.31 21.05 -19.64
CA THR A 204 -6.09 20.37 -19.17
C THR A 204 -4.95 21.35 -18.96
N ASP A 205 -4.09 21.09 -17.95
CA ASP A 205 -2.80 21.77 -17.82
C ASP A 205 -1.74 21.04 -18.65
N LEU A 206 -1.22 21.72 -19.67
CA LEU A 206 -0.24 21.18 -20.62
C LEU A 206 1.13 21.84 -20.48
N SER A 207 1.45 22.36 -19.29
CA SER A 207 2.76 22.98 -19.06
C SER A 207 3.89 21.97 -19.23
N ASN A 208 4.93 22.35 -19.96
CA ASN A 208 6.16 21.56 -20.14
C ASN A 208 5.96 20.13 -20.68
N ILE A 209 4.89 19.82 -21.38
CA ILE A 209 4.68 18.49 -21.99
C ILE A 209 5.75 18.17 -23.03
N GLN A 210 6.10 16.89 -23.16
CA GLN A 210 6.95 16.36 -24.23
C GLN A 210 6.05 15.77 -25.32
N TRP A 211 5.88 16.51 -26.43
CA TRP A 211 4.87 16.20 -27.46
C TRP A 211 5.42 16.02 -28.88
N LYS A 212 6.69 16.38 -29.11
CA LYS A 212 7.24 16.46 -30.50
C LYS A 212 7.15 15.15 -31.28
N SER A 213 7.06 14.02 -30.61
CA SER A 213 6.91 12.69 -31.20
C SER A 213 5.51 12.11 -31.03
N LEU A 214 4.51 12.95 -30.75
CA LEU A 214 3.11 12.51 -30.62
C LEU A 214 2.67 11.80 -31.91
N ARG A 215 1.95 10.69 -31.80
CA ARG A 215 1.58 9.86 -32.94
C ARG A 215 0.34 10.37 -33.66
N SER A 216 -0.73 10.71 -32.92
CA SER A 216 -1.98 11.21 -33.49
C SER A 216 -2.77 12.04 -32.49
N ILE A 217 -3.55 13.00 -32.98
CA ILE A 217 -4.37 13.94 -32.18
C ILE A 217 -5.64 14.37 -32.92
N THR A 218 -6.05 13.65 -33.95
CA THR A 218 -7.20 14.00 -34.77
C THR A 218 -8.48 14.00 -33.95
N GLY A 219 -9.27 15.06 -34.02
CA GLY A 219 -10.53 15.19 -33.26
C GLY A 219 -10.34 15.53 -31.77
N ALA A 220 -9.15 15.50 -31.23
CA ALA A 220 -8.93 15.85 -29.82
C ALA A 220 -9.35 17.29 -29.53
N ASN A 221 -10.07 17.50 -28.44
CA ASN A 221 -10.60 18.83 -28.09
C ASN A 221 -9.71 19.54 -27.07
N LEU A 222 -9.07 20.62 -27.49
CA LEU A 222 -8.15 21.43 -26.68
C LEU A 222 -8.78 22.71 -26.11
N ALA A 223 -10.10 22.87 -26.13
CA ALA A 223 -10.75 24.09 -25.67
C ALA A 223 -10.42 24.39 -24.21
N GLY A 224 -9.95 25.61 -23.95
CA GLY A 224 -9.59 26.04 -22.61
C GLY A 224 -8.38 25.32 -22.01
N ALA A 225 -7.59 24.59 -22.80
CA ALA A 225 -6.31 24.02 -22.34
C ALA A 225 -5.38 25.11 -21.81
N LYS A 226 -4.71 24.86 -20.68
CA LYS A 226 -3.92 25.83 -19.95
C LYS A 226 -2.43 25.56 -20.17
N ASN A 227 -1.64 26.65 -20.17
CA ASN A 227 -0.18 26.60 -20.17
C ASN A 227 0.44 25.77 -21.31
N ALA A 228 -0.35 25.49 -22.36
CA ALA A 228 0.12 24.74 -23.51
C ALA A 228 1.20 25.52 -24.28
N PRO A 229 2.31 24.88 -24.72
CA PRO A 229 3.26 25.54 -25.60
C PRO A 229 2.57 26.01 -26.89
N ALA A 230 2.83 27.25 -27.32
CA ALA A 230 2.20 27.80 -28.53
C ALA A 230 2.46 26.93 -29.76
N GLU A 231 3.69 26.43 -29.90
CA GLU A 231 4.07 25.51 -30.98
C GLU A 231 3.27 24.21 -30.99
N PHE A 232 2.90 23.72 -29.80
CA PHE A 232 2.04 22.52 -29.66
C PHE A 232 0.65 22.79 -30.19
N ILE A 233 0.02 23.90 -29.77
CA ILE A 233 -1.34 24.26 -30.20
C ILE A 233 -1.38 24.41 -31.72
N ASP A 234 -0.43 25.14 -32.33
CA ASP A 234 -0.36 25.33 -33.75
C ASP A 234 -0.20 23.98 -34.48
N TRP A 235 0.65 23.12 -33.97
CA TRP A 235 0.88 21.80 -34.55
C TRP A 235 -0.39 20.93 -34.39
N ALA A 236 -1.01 20.89 -33.22
CA ALA A 236 -2.18 20.08 -32.96
C ALA A 236 -3.34 20.46 -33.88
N MET A 237 -3.61 21.75 -34.05
CA MET A 237 -4.67 22.25 -34.95
C MET A 237 -4.39 21.87 -36.40
N LYS A 238 -3.15 21.92 -36.86
CA LYS A 238 -2.74 21.46 -38.22
C LYS A 238 -2.92 19.95 -38.38
N ASN A 239 -2.87 19.17 -37.29
CA ASN A 239 -3.01 17.72 -37.30
C ASN A 239 -4.43 17.26 -36.89
N GLY A 240 -5.41 18.14 -36.99
CA GLY A 240 -6.83 17.78 -36.86
C GLY A 240 -7.42 17.88 -35.46
N ALA A 241 -6.69 18.41 -34.47
CA ALA A 241 -7.28 18.77 -33.19
C ALA A 241 -8.33 19.88 -33.37
N VAL A 242 -9.27 19.98 -32.40
CA VAL A 242 -10.35 20.93 -32.43
C VAL A 242 -10.34 21.81 -31.17
N ASN A 243 -10.97 22.98 -31.29
CA ASN A 243 -11.18 23.90 -30.17
C ASN A 243 -12.69 24.18 -30.06
N ARG A 244 -13.42 23.25 -29.47
CA ARG A 244 -14.85 23.35 -29.30
C ARG A 244 -15.17 23.58 -27.81
N PRO A 245 -15.50 24.83 -27.41
CA PRO A 245 -16.05 25.06 -26.08
C PRO A 245 -17.34 24.26 -25.90
N ASP A 246 -17.73 23.96 -24.66
CA ASP A 246 -19.04 23.35 -24.42
C ASP A 246 -20.11 24.19 -25.10
N ALA A 247 -20.97 23.56 -25.88
CA ALA A 247 -22.21 24.17 -26.23
C ALA A 247 -22.95 24.45 -24.92
N ASP A 248 -23.22 25.71 -24.61
CA ASP A 248 -23.81 26.22 -23.37
C ASP A 248 -24.78 25.21 -22.75
N GLN A 249 -24.51 24.85 -21.48
CA GLN A 249 -25.46 24.13 -20.62
C GLN A 249 -26.68 25.02 -20.31
#